data_53a48d26b0e069f09c8d1d3367a971d9
#
_entry.id   53a48d26b0e069f09c8d1d3367a971d9
#
_cell.length_a   1.000
_cell.length_b   1.000
_cell.length_c   1.000
_cell.angle_alpha   90.00
_cell.angle_beta   90.00
_cell.angle_gamma   90.00
#
_symmetry.space_group_name_H-M   'P 1'
#
loop_
_entity.id
_entity.type
_entity.pdbx_description
1 polymer ?
#
loop_
_entity_poly.entity_id
_entity_poly.type
_entity_poly.pdbx_seq_one_letter_code
_entity_poly.pdbx_strand_id
1 'polypeptide(L)'
;MDRWLGAVQVETRLLAAEFGRIKPKTVFFGGGTPSLMTESQLQRLVGILREQILVAQWDPRDGVEWTAEANPGSLTKSKLELFRSVGINRISLGVQSFFDDVLMSLERRHTVADVEGAIRAIQEAGLDNWGMDLIACVPGVDLERWGETLRRVERAAPKHVSVYALTSEEGAKLSERIRRGDLALLDDERQLSMLRLAEDLLGDAGYRKYEISNFAMPGYECRHNLSCWRGGDYVGVGCGASSHVGWRRWTNQADLAEYVRMAGRGERPLRDEEILTPLLHAAERMVFGIRLGEGVNPAQIVAATGCDVSVISRWQEKLVRLAGEGYVTGTGDVWTLTRRGREMADYVAVELMP
;
A
#
# COMPACT_ATOMS: atom_id res chain seq x y z
N MET A 1 11.73 -20.02 8.37
CA MET A 1 11.51 -19.76 6.93
C MET A 1 11.03 -21.02 6.18
N ASP A 2 11.69 -22.19 6.25
CA ASP A 2 11.29 -23.38 5.45
C ASP A 2 9.87 -23.89 5.77
N ARG A 3 9.48 -23.88 7.05
CA ARG A 3 8.11 -24.26 7.44
C ARG A 3 7.08 -23.30 6.83
N TRP A 4 7.38 -22.01 6.81
CA TRP A 4 6.53 -21.01 6.19
C TRP A 4 6.42 -21.20 4.68
N LEU A 5 7.52 -21.44 3.96
CA LEU A 5 7.50 -21.74 2.53
C LEU A 5 6.70 -23.01 2.22
N GLY A 6 6.79 -24.05 3.08
CA GLY A 6 5.94 -25.23 2.96
C GLY A 6 4.46 -24.92 3.16
N ALA A 7 4.12 -24.06 4.11
CA ALA A 7 2.75 -23.63 4.34
C ALA A 7 2.21 -22.78 3.16
N VAL A 8 3.00 -21.86 2.62
CA VAL A 8 2.68 -21.10 1.39
C VAL A 8 2.41 -22.03 0.21
N GLN A 9 3.18 -23.11 0.06
CA GLN A 9 2.96 -24.10 -1.01
C GLN A 9 1.62 -24.81 -0.87
N VAL A 10 1.22 -25.16 0.35
CA VAL A 10 -0.08 -25.78 0.59
C VAL A 10 -1.22 -24.78 0.33
N GLU A 11 -1.10 -23.55 0.87
CA GLU A 11 -2.10 -22.51 0.67
C GLU A 11 -2.31 -22.19 -0.81
N THR A 12 -1.24 -21.96 -1.56
CA THR A 12 -1.34 -21.64 -3.00
C THR A 12 -1.97 -22.77 -3.81
N ARG A 13 -1.72 -24.03 -3.44
CA ARG A 13 -2.37 -25.18 -4.04
C ARG A 13 -3.88 -25.20 -3.75
N LEU A 14 -4.27 -24.91 -2.51
CA LEU A 14 -5.68 -24.85 -2.12
C LEU A 14 -6.41 -23.69 -2.82
N LEU A 15 -5.77 -22.51 -2.91
CA LEU A 15 -6.28 -21.36 -3.65
C LEU A 15 -6.45 -21.68 -5.14
N ALA A 16 -5.49 -22.36 -5.75
CA ALA A 16 -5.58 -22.77 -7.16
C ALA A 16 -6.67 -23.84 -7.40
N ALA A 17 -6.94 -24.70 -6.43
CA ALA A 17 -8.05 -25.65 -6.50
C ALA A 17 -9.41 -24.95 -6.44
N GLU A 18 -9.51 -23.84 -5.71
CA GLU A 18 -10.75 -23.08 -5.52
C GLU A 18 -11.00 -22.07 -6.65
N PHE A 19 -10.00 -21.28 -7.01
CA PHE A 19 -10.12 -20.16 -7.95
C PHE A 19 -9.53 -20.43 -9.34
N GLY A 20 -8.88 -21.58 -9.51
CA GLY A 20 -8.09 -21.86 -10.70
C GLY A 20 -6.72 -21.17 -10.68
N ARG A 21 -5.95 -21.37 -11.75
CA ARG A 21 -4.69 -20.65 -11.94
C ARG A 21 -4.96 -19.23 -12.42
N ILE A 22 -4.25 -18.28 -11.87
CA ILE A 22 -4.46 -16.85 -12.11
C ILE A 22 -3.40 -16.26 -13.02
N LYS A 23 -3.78 -15.19 -13.75
CA LYS A 23 -2.88 -14.35 -14.54
C LYS A 23 -2.91 -12.92 -13.93
N PRO A 24 -2.13 -12.65 -12.88
CA PRO A 24 -2.16 -11.36 -12.22
C PRO A 24 -1.60 -10.26 -13.12
N LYS A 25 -2.17 -9.06 -13.04
CA LYS A 25 -1.64 -7.84 -13.63
C LYS A 25 -0.59 -7.18 -12.74
N THR A 26 -0.68 -7.46 -11.44
CA THR A 26 0.26 -6.98 -10.42
C THR A 26 0.60 -8.08 -9.44
N VAL A 27 1.84 -8.09 -8.96
CA VAL A 27 2.29 -8.90 -7.82
C VAL A 27 2.97 -7.97 -6.83
N PHE A 28 2.64 -8.10 -5.55
CA PHE A 28 3.20 -7.25 -4.52
C PHE A 28 3.77 -8.10 -3.38
N PHE A 29 5.07 -8.01 -3.18
CA PHE A 29 5.75 -8.64 -2.04
C PHE A 29 5.93 -7.60 -0.94
N GLY A 30 5.12 -7.74 0.11
CA GLY A 30 5.09 -6.81 1.25
C GLY A 30 4.69 -7.50 2.55
N GLY A 31 4.33 -6.71 3.55
CA GLY A 31 3.90 -7.19 4.87
C GLY A 31 5.02 -7.75 5.74
N GLY A 32 6.25 -7.56 5.33
CA GLY A 32 7.48 -7.92 6.02
C GLY A 32 8.64 -7.23 5.35
N THR A 33 9.78 -7.89 5.22
CA THR A 33 10.93 -7.32 4.50
C THR A 33 11.45 -8.32 3.48
N PRO A 34 10.90 -8.38 2.26
CA PRO A 34 11.32 -9.33 1.23
C PRO A 34 12.80 -9.28 0.91
N SER A 35 13.44 -8.10 1.05
CA SER A 35 14.89 -7.94 0.85
C SER A 35 15.76 -8.68 1.86
N LEU A 36 15.21 -9.16 2.97
CA LEU A 36 15.92 -10.02 3.95
C LEU A 36 15.96 -11.50 3.53
N MET A 37 15.13 -11.93 2.58
CA MET A 37 15.15 -13.32 2.11
C MET A 37 16.48 -13.63 1.45
N THR A 38 17.01 -14.85 1.69
CA THR A 38 18.17 -15.34 0.93
C THR A 38 17.78 -15.60 -0.52
N GLU A 39 18.76 -15.75 -1.39
CA GLU A 39 18.53 -16.07 -2.81
C GLU A 39 17.71 -17.35 -2.96
N SER A 40 18.11 -18.43 -2.28
CA SER A 40 17.41 -19.71 -2.33
C SER A 40 15.96 -19.63 -1.80
N GLN A 41 15.71 -18.81 -0.78
CA GLN A 41 14.36 -18.61 -0.24
C GLN A 41 13.47 -17.87 -1.24
N LEU A 42 13.98 -16.80 -1.86
CA LEU A 42 13.23 -16.04 -2.86
C LEU A 42 12.95 -16.89 -4.11
N GLN A 43 13.95 -17.60 -4.62
CA GLN A 43 13.78 -18.50 -5.77
C GLN A 43 12.76 -19.59 -5.49
N ARG A 44 12.79 -20.17 -4.27
CA ARG A 44 11.80 -21.17 -3.85
C ARG A 44 10.40 -20.58 -3.75
N LEU A 45 10.23 -19.39 -3.16
CA LEU A 45 8.94 -18.71 -3.10
C LEU A 45 8.36 -18.46 -4.50
N VAL A 46 9.16 -17.90 -5.39
CA VAL A 46 8.77 -17.64 -6.78
C VAL A 46 8.46 -18.95 -7.53
N GLY A 47 9.24 -19.99 -7.31
CA GLY A 47 8.96 -21.34 -7.83
C GLY A 47 7.59 -21.85 -7.38
N ILE A 48 7.30 -21.78 -6.09
CA ILE A 48 5.99 -22.17 -5.53
C ILE A 48 4.85 -21.41 -6.22
N LEU A 49 4.94 -20.09 -6.35
CA LEU A 49 3.89 -19.29 -6.98
C LEU A 49 3.68 -19.70 -8.44
N ARG A 50 4.75 -19.87 -9.21
CA ARG A 50 4.70 -20.28 -10.63
C ARG A 50 4.10 -21.68 -10.81
N GLU A 51 4.48 -22.61 -9.97
CA GLU A 51 4.04 -24.00 -10.08
C GLU A 51 2.60 -24.20 -9.60
N GLN A 52 2.19 -23.51 -8.53
CA GLN A 52 0.94 -23.80 -7.87
C GLN A 52 -0.21 -22.90 -8.34
N ILE A 53 -0.02 -21.60 -8.45
CA ILE A 53 -1.13 -20.67 -8.61
C ILE A 53 -1.08 -19.83 -9.91
N LEU A 54 0.09 -19.56 -10.48
CA LEU A 54 0.18 -18.80 -11.72
C LEU A 54 -0.09 -19.68 -12.95
N VAL A 55 -0.69 -19.10 -14.02
CA VAL A 55 -0.84 -19.84 -15.29
C VAL A 55 0.54 -20.14 -15.89
N ALA A 56 0.66 -21.27 -16.60
CA ALA A 56 1.95 -21.77 -17.08
C ALA A 56 2.69 -20.80 -18.03
N GLN A 57 1.95 -20.02 -18.81
CA GLN A 57 2.49 -19.03 -19.76
C GLN A 57 2.64 -17.63 -19.13
N TRP A 58 2.47 -17.49 -17.82
CA TRP A 58 2.62 -16.17 -17.19
C TRP A 58 4.09 -15.74 -17.19
N ASP A 59 4.37 -14.59 -17.79
CA ASP A 59 5.68 -13.95 -17.81
C ASP A 59 5.57 -12.55 -17.19
N PRO A 60 6.37 -12.23 -16.17
CA PRO A 60 6.36 -10.88 -15.58
C PRO A 60 6.76 -9.79 -16.58
N ARG A 61 7.41 -10.13 -17.68
CA ARG A 61 7.79 -9.18 -18.75
C ARG A 61 6.60 -8.75 -19.62
N ASP A 62 5.46 -9.45 -19.54
CA ASP A 62 4.23 -9.14 -20.28
C ASP A 62 3.43 -7.98 -19.65
N GLY A 63 4.10 -6.90 -19.23
CA GLY A 63 3.48 -5.72 -18.67
C GLY A 63 2.93 -5.90 -17.25
N VAL A 64 3.40 -6.89 -16.52
CA VAL A 64 3.07 -7.08 -15.09
C VAL A 64 3.89 -6.12 -14.25
N GLU A 65 3.25 -5.44 -13.28
CA GLU A 65 3.97 -4.73 -12.23
C GLU A 65 4.26 -5.73 -11.10
N TRP A 66 5.53 -5.97 -10.85
CA TRP A 66 5.95 -6.80 -9.71
C TRP A 66 6.77 -5.99 -8.74
N THR A 67 6.13 -5.61 -7.64
CA THR A 67 6.73 -4.81 -6.57
C THR A 67 7.32 -5.67 -5.47
N ALA A 68 8.48 -5.27 -4.95
CA ALA A 68 9.00 -5.75 -3.67
C ALA A 68 9.29 -4.57 -2.74
N GLU A 69 8.83 -4.68 -1.50
CA GLU A 69 9.28 -3.81 -0.41
C GLU A 69 10.72 -4.13 -0.04
N ALA A 70 11.50 -3.12 0.24
CA ALA A 70 12.90 -3.26 0.62
C ALA A 70 13.27 -2.35 1.79
N ASN A 71 14.11 -2.89 2.69
CA ASN A 71 14.75 -2.08 3.73
C ASN A 71 16.13 -1.62 3.24
N PRO A 72 16.51 -0.34 3.44
CA PRO A 72 17.82 0.18 3.02
C PRO A 72 19.00 -0.68 3.43
N GLY A 73 19.06 -1.12 4.69
CA GLY A 73 20.17 -1.93 5.22
C GLY A 73 20.29 -3.35 4.64
N SER A 74 19.32 -3.81 3.82
CA SER A 74 19.34 -5.14 3.19
C SER A 74 19.32 -5.10 1.66
N LEU A 75 19.28 -3.91 1.06
CA LEU A 75 19.22 -3.75 -0.40
C LEU A 75 20.61 -3.50 -0.97
N THR A 76 21.17 -4.52 -1.58
CA THR A 76 22.46 -4.49 -2.25
C THR A 76 22.29 -4.64 -3.76
N LYS A 77 23.35 -4.36 -4.54
CA LYS A 77 23.35 -4.57 -5.98
C LYS A 77 23.02 -6.04 -6.34
N SER A 78 23.64 -7.00 -5.66
CA SER A 78 23.35 -8.43 -5.87
C SER A 78 21.90 -8.80 -5.56
N LYS A 79 21.29 -8.15 -4.55
CA LYS A 79 19.88 -8.34 -4.24
C LYS A 79 18.98 -7.79 -5.34
N LEU A 80 19.31 -6.63 -5.90
CA LEU A 80 18.58 -6.05 -7.04
C LEU A 80 18.70 -6.91 -8.30
N GLU A 81 19.90 -7.45 -8.59
CA GLU A 81 20.09 -8.39 -9.68
C GLU A 81 19.25 -9.66 -9.50
N LEU A 82 19.20 -10.19 -8.28
CA LEU A 82 18.33 -11.32 -7.94
C LEU A 82 16.85 -10.96 -8.13
N PHE A 83 16.39 -9.81 -7.65
CA PHE A 83 15.01 -9.36 -7.82
C PHE A 83 14.64 -9.29 -9.31
N ARG A 84 15.49 -8.69 -10.13
CA ARG A 84 15.29 -8.61 -11.59
C ARG A 84 15.24 -9.99 -12.23
N SER A 85 16.10 -10.92 -11.80
CA SER A 85 16.17 -12.28 -12.38
C SER A 85 14.89 -13.08 -12.19
N VAL A 86 14.16 -12.82 -11.10
CA VAL A 86 12.87 -13.46 -10.83
C VAL A 86 11.67 -12.69 -11.39
N GLY A 87 11.87 -11.46 -11.91
CA GLY A 87 10.86 -10.67 -12.59
C GLY A 87 10.33 -9.47 -11.78
N ILE A 88 10.87 -9.20 -10.59
CA ILE A 88 10.57 -7.99 -9.82
C ILE A 88 11.11 -6.78 -10.60
N ASN A 89 10.23 -5.82 -10.89
CA ASN A 89 10.51 -4.65 -11.73
C ASN A 89 10.15 -3.31 -11.06
N ARG A 90 9.66 -3.34 -9.82
CA ARG A 90 9.40 -2.17 -8.99
C ARG A 90 9.89 -2.40 -7.56
N ILE A 91 10.54 -1.39 -6.97
CA ILE A 91 10.97 -1.41 -5.58
C ILE A 91 10.27 -0.31 -4.80
N SER A 92 9.76 -0.62 -3.59
CA SER A 92 9.35 0.35 -2.58
C SER A 92 10.38 0.35 -1.47
N LEU A 93 11.16 1.43 -1.35
CA LEU A 93 12.25 1.54 -0.40
C LEU A 93 11.78 2.24 0.87
N GLY A 94 11.73 1.53 1.99
CA GLY A 94 11.33 2.05 3.28
C GLY A 94 12.39 2.97 3.91
N VAL A 95 12.54 4.18 3.37
CA VAL A 95 13.50 5.21 3.82
C VAL A 95 13.10 5.77 5.18
N GLN A 96 11.84 6.11 5.36
CA GLN A 96 11.19 6.69 6.53
C GLN A 96 11.68 8.10 6.88
N SER A 97 13.00 8.32 6.99
CA SER A 97 13.61 9.62 7.27
C SER A 97 15.06 9.67 6.74
N PHE A 98 15.59 10.88 6.56
CA PHE A 98 16.98 11.14 6.25
C PHE A 98 17.77 11.72 7.44
N PHE A 99 17.34 11.41 8.68
CA PHE A 99 18.00 11.81 9.92
C PHE A 99 18.11 10.60 10.85
N ASP A 100 19.34 10.30 11.31
CA ASP A 100 19.59 9.12 12.14
C ASP A 100 18.86 9.14 13.48
N ASP A 101 18.75 10.31 14.12
CA ASP A 101 18.00 10.49 15.36
C ASP A 101 16.50 10.21 15.17
N VAL A 102 15.93 10.59 14.01
CA VAL A 102 14.53 10.30 13.66
C VAL A 102 14.36 8.81 13.38
N LEU A 103 15.27 8.20 12.59
CA LEU A 103 15.25 6.76 12.35
C LEU A 103 15.32 5.96 13.67
N MET A 104 16.17 6.38 14.58
CA MET A 104 16.30 5.78 15.92
C MET A 104 15.00 5.94 16.73
N SER A 105 14.36 7.12 16.69
CA SER A 105 13.07 7.36 17.38
C SER A 105 11.95 6.49 16.84
N LEU A 106 11.99 6.15 15.53
CA LEU A 106 11.09 5.22 14.84
C LEU A 106 11.51 3.76 14.98
N GLU A 107 12.50 3.45 15.83
CA GLU A 107 13.04 2.10 16.05
C GLU A 107 13.55 1.42 14.77
N ARG A 108 14.01 2.21 13.80
CA ARG A 108 14.59 1.67 12.57
C ARG A 108 16.03 1.22 12.83
N ARG A 109 16.40 0.08 12.21
CA ARG A 109 17.74 -0.50 12.36
C ARG A 109 18.73 0.02 11.33
N HIS A 110 18.24 0.56 10.22
CA HIS A 110 19.06 1.16 9.18
C HIS A 110 19.40 2.61 9.53
N THR A 111 20.48 3.11 8.96
CA THR A 111 21.00 4.46 9.10
C THR A 111 20.78 5.26 7.81
N VAL A 112 21.03 6.58 7.88
CA VAL A 112 21.05 7.44 6.68
C VAL A 112 22.10 6.95 5.67
N ALA A 113 23.26 6.46 6.14
CA ALA A 113 24.29 5.89 5.26
C ALA A 113 23.78 4.66 4.48
N ASP A 114 22.97 3.81 5.13
CA ASP A 114 22.31 2.68 4.47
C ASP A 114 21.30 3.16 3.41
N VAL A 115 20.53 4.21 3.72
CA VAL A 115 19.60 4.82 2.76
C VAL A 115 20.34 5.29 1.51
N GLU A 116 21.40 6.07 1.69
CA GLU A 116 22.22 6.59 0.59
C GLU A 116 22.89 5.45 -0.20
N GLY A 117 23.33 4.40 0.49
CA GLY A 117 23.88 3.19 -0.13
C GLY A 117 22.86 2.46 -1.01
N ALA A 118 21.63 2.29 -0.50
CA ALA A 118 20.54 1.67 -1.24
C ALA A 118 20.10 2.49 -2.47
N ILE A 119 20.03 3.82 -2.34
CA ILE A 119 19.73 4.72 -3.47
C ILE A 119 20.80 4.57 -4.57
N ARG A 120 22.08 4.63 -4.20
CA ARG A 120 23.18 4.41 -5.17
C ARG A 120 23.07 3.04 -5.84
N ALA A 121 22.81 1.97 -5.08
CA ALA A 121 22.67 0.63 -5.64
C ALA A 121 21.51 0.52 -6.66
N ILE A 122 20.37 1.19 -6.39
CA ILE A 122 19.22 1.24 -7.30
C ILE A 122 19.60 1.98 -8.59
N GLN A 123 20.25 3.12 -8.49
CA GLN A 123 20.69 3.93 -9.63
C GLN A 123 21.74 3.20 -10.48
N GLU A 124 22.74 2.59 -9.85
CA GLU A 124 23.76 1.77 -10.54
C GLU A 124 23.18 0.52 -11.20
N ALA A 125 22.14 -0.08 -10.62
CA ALA A 125 21.43 -1.19 -11.24
C ALA A 125 20.54 -0.77 -12.42
N GLY A 126 20.35 0.53 -12.65
CA GLY A 126 19.48 1.06 -13.70
C GLY A 126 18.01 0.67 -13.52
N LEU A 127 17.55 0.58 -12.26
CA LEU A 127 16.16 0.32 -11.94
C LEU A 127 15.39 1.65 -11.90
N ASP A 128 14.64 1.94 -12.97
CA ASP A 128 13.93 3.20 -13.11
C ASP A 128 12.65 3.27 -12.25
N ASN A 129 11.89 2.16 -12.18
CA ASN A 129 10.64 2.13 -11.40
C ASN A 129 10.89 1.79 -9.93
N TRP A 130 11.13 2.82 -9.13
CA TRP A 130 11.29 2.69 -7.69
C TRP A 130 10.67 3.85 -6.94
N GLY A 131 10.31 3.62 -5.69
CA GLY A 131 9.69 4.60 -4.81
C GLY A 131 10.36 4.64 -3.45
N MET A 132 10.10 5.73 -2.72
CA MET A 132 10.47 5.93 -1.32
C MET A 132 9.23 6.00 -0.44
N ASP A 133 9.29 5.32 0.70
CA ASP A 133 8.28 5.44 1.74
C ASP A 133 8.84 6.30 2.87
N LEU A 134 8.10 7.35 3.24
CA LEU A 134 8.46 8.35 4.24
C LEU A 134 7.41 8.39 5.36
N ILE A 135 7.86 8.67 6.59
CA ILE A 135 6.99 8.94 7.72
C ILE A 135 7.06 10.43 8.05
N ALA A 136 5.96 11.12 7.84
CA ALA A 136 5.72 12.49 8.28
C ALA A 136 5.21 12.53 9.72
N CYS A 137 5.14 13.73 10.30
CA CYS A 137 4.52 13.98 11.60
C CYS A 137 5.22 13.28 12.77
N VAL A 138 6.52 13.02 12.64
CA VAL A 138 7.31 12.42 13.72
C VAL A 138 7.58 13.47 14.80
N PRO A 139 7.30 13.17 16.07
CA PRO A 139 7.60 14.07 17.18
C PRO A 139 9.08 14.50 17.21
N GLY A 140 9.31 15.80 17.44
CA GLY A 140 10.66 16.39 17.41
C GLY A 140 11.18 16.77 16.02
N VAL A 141 10.41 16.50 14.97
CA VAL A 141 10.69 16.99 13.61
C VAL A 141 9.88 18.26 13.37
N ASP A 142 10.54 19.35 13.01
CA ASP A 142 9.90 20.58 12.59
C ASP A 142 9.73 20.68 11.08
N LEU A 143 9.09 21.73 10.61
CA LEU A 143 8.83 21.95 9.17
C LEU A 143 10.13 22.13 8.36
N GLU A 144 11.17 22.68 8.96
CA GLU A 144 12.47 22.89 8.28
C GLU A 144 13.15 21.54 8.00
N ARG A 145 13.25 20.67 9.02
CA ARG A 145 13.81 19.32 8.87
C ARG A 145 12.96 18.46 7.93
N TRP A 146 11.63 18.59 8.02
CA TRP A 146 10.74 17.89 7.08
C TRP A 146 10.94 18.38 5.64
N GLY A 147 11.07 19.70 5.45
CA GLY A 147 11.41 20.27 4.14
C GLY A 147 12.75 19.78 3.60
N GLU A 148 13.77 19.60 4.46
CA GLU A 148 15.06 19.02 4.02
C GLU A 148 14.89 17.54 3.61
N THR A 149 14.08 16.76 4.31
CA THR A 149 13.72 15.38 3.88
C THR A 149 13.16 15.40 2.46
N LEU A 150 12.19 16.26 2.18
CA LEU A 150 11.56 16.36 0.85
C LEU A 150 12.54 16.81 -0.24
N ARG A 151 13.43 17.79 0.06
CA ARG A 151 14.51 18.17 -0.88
C ARG A 151 15.50 17.03 -1.17
N ARG A 152 15.76 16.15 -0.19
CA ARG A 152 16.57 14.94 -0.44
C ARG A 152 15.85 13.94 -1.34
N VAL A 153 14.54 13.80 -1.20
CA VAL A 153 13.72 13.00 -2.11
C VAL A 153 13.82 13.55 -3.54
N GLU A 154 13.65 14.86 -3.73
CA GLU A 154 13.78 15.51 -5.03
C GLU A 154 15.15 15.23 -5.67
N ARG A 155 16.24 15.39 -4.90
CA ARG A 155 17.61 15.09 -5.39
C ARG A 155 17.81 13.62 -5.78
N ALA A 156 17.20 12.69 -5.07
CA ALA A 156 17.27 11.25 -5.35
C ALA A 156 16.39 10.83 -6.53
N ALA A 157 15.38 11.64 -6.86
CA ALA A 157 14.47 11.52 -7.98
C ALA A 157 13.82 10.13 -8.15
N PRO A 158 13.22 9.52 -7.09
CA PRO A 158 12.42 8.32 -7.26
C PRO A 158 11.23 8.61 -8.17
N LYS A 159 10.62 7.58 -8.74
CA LYS A 159 9.41 7.75 -9.56
C LYS A 159 8.13 7.79 -8.74
N HIS A 160 8.20 7.37 -7.48
CA HIS A 160 7.06 7.27 -6.57
C HIS A 160 7.48 7.67 -5.15
N VAL A 161 6.59 8.32 -4.42
CA VAL A 161 6.81 8.70 -3.02
C VAL A 161 5.54 8.41 -2.22
N SER A 162 5.69 7.62 -1.16
CA SER A 162 4.64 7.43 -0.16
C SER A 162 4.94 8.32 1.05
N VAL A 163 3.96 9.10 1.49
CA VAL A 163 4.06 9.96 2.68
C VAL A 163 2.96 9.56 3.65
N TYR A 164 3.34 8.88 4.72
CA TYR A 164 2.43 8.46 5.77
C TYR A 164 2.58 9.37 6.99
N ALA A 165 1.47 9.85 7.53
CA ALA A 165 1.50 10.44 8.87
C ALA A 165 1.81 9.34 9.89
N LEU A 166 2.64 9.67 10.89
CA LEU A 166 2.91 8.73 11.98
C LEU A 166 1.62 8.45 12.74
N THR A 167 1.20 7.19 12.72
CA THR A 167 0.05 6.69 13.49
C THR A 167 0.52 5.76 14.60
N SER A 168 -0.23 5.72 15.68
CA SER A 168 0.02 4.79 16.77
C SER A 168 -0.85 3.55 16.58
N GLU A 169 -0.22 2.40 16.31
CA GLU A 169 -0.93 1.12 16.23
C GLU A 169 -0.92 0.43 17.59
N GLU A 170 -2.05 -0.14 17.98
CA GLU A 170 -2.16 -0.88 19.24
C GLU A 170 -1.15 -2.05 19.28
N GLY A 171 -0.43 -2.18 20.38
CA GLY A 171 0.62 -3.20 20.55
C GLY A 171 1.99 -2.80 20.01
N ALA A 172 2.14 -1.68 19.29
CA ALA A 172 3.45 -1.17 18.92
C ALA A 172 4.14 -0.49 20.11
N LYS A 173 5.48 -0.61 20.19
CA LYS A 173 6.25 0.05 21.27
C LYS A 173 6.09 1.57 21.26
N LEU A 174 5.96 2.17 20.07
CA LEU A 174 5.67 3.58 19.91
C LEU A 174 4.38 3.97 20.65
N SER A 175 3.32 3.19 20.48
CA SER A 175 2.03 3.40 21.17
C SER A 175 2.17 3.29 22.68
N GLU A 176 3.04 2.40 23.17
CA GLU A 176 3.32 2.29 24.58
C GLU A 176 4.06 3.52 25.13
N ARG A 177 5.03 4.07 24.38
CA ARG A 177 5.73 5.32 24.73
C ARG A 177 4.77 6.52 24.78
N ILE A 178 3.86 6.62 23.80
CA ILE A 178 2.83 7.66 23.78
C ILE A 178 1.91 7.53 24.99
N ARG A 179 1.42 6.32 25.29
CA ARG A 179 0.54 6.06 26.43
C ARG A 179 1.19 6.38 27.78
N ARG A 180 2.51 6.19 27.90
CA ARG A 180 3.30 6.52 29.12
C ARG A 180 3.58 8.02 29.22
N GLY A 181 3.34 8.81 28.20
CA GLY A 181 3.69 10.23 28.15
C GLY A 181 5.17 10.49 27.82
N ASP A 182 5.95 9.45 27.45
CA ASP A 182 7.34 9.58 27.04
C ASP A 182 7.48 10.25 25.66
N LEU A 183 6.40 10.27 24.89
CA LEU A 183 6.34 10.86 23.56
C LEU A 183 4.94 11.45 23.34
N ALA A 184 4.87 12.73 22.94
CA ALA A 184 3.62 13.37 22.54
C ALA A 184 3.54 13.45 21.02
N LEU A 185 2.43 13.02 20.43
CA LEU A 185 2.15 13.24 19.01
C LEU A 185 2.05 14.75 18.73
N LEU A 186 2.32 15.14 17.50
CA LEU A 186 2.07 16.51 17.04
C LEU A 186 0.57 16.78 17.06
N ASP A 187 0.20 18.03 17.35
CA ASP A 187 -1.16 18.51 17.19
C ASP A 187 -1.60 18.46 15.71
N ASP A 188 -2.90 18.47 15.48
CA ASP A 188 -3.49 18.34 14.14
C ASP A 188 -3.03 19.45 13.19
N GLU A 189 -2.84 20.67 13.68
CA GLU A 189 -2.41 21.81 12.86
C GLU A 189 -0.99 21.62 12.34
N ARG A 190 -0.08 21.13 13.19
CA ARG A 190 1.30 20.81 12.80
C ARG A 190 1.37 19.63 11.86
N GLN A 191 0.59 18.56 12.12
CA GLN A 191 0.50 17.41 11.22
C GLN A 191 0.02 17.85 9.84
N LEU A 192 -1.05 18.63 9.80
CA LEU A 192 -1.61 19.17 8.56
C LEU A 192 -0.61 20.05 7.81
N SER A 193 0.14 20.91 8.52
CA SER A 193 1.18 21.74 7.93
C SER A 193 2.29 20.92 7.27
N MET A 194 2.71 19.80 7.88
CA MET A 194 3.70 18.89 7.30
C MET A 194 3.18 18.19 6.04
N LEU A 195 1.93 17.70 6.08
CA LEU A 195 1.32 17.02 4.94
C LEU A 195 1.10 17.99 3.76
N ARG A 196 0.71 19.23 4.05
CA ARG A 196 0.60 20.30 3.03
C ARG A 196 1.94 20.65 2.41
N LEU A 197 2.99 20.78 3.22
CA LEU A 197 4.34 21.02 2.73
C LEU A 197 4.82 19.89 1.80
N ALA A 198 4.51 18.63 2.12
CA ALA A 198 4.82 17.51 1.24
C ALA A 198 4.05 17.60 -0.09
N GLU A 199 2.76 17.91 -0.04
CA GLU A 199 1.95 18.05 -1.26
C GLU A 199 2.46 19.19 -2.15
N ASP A 200 2.84 20.31 -1.57
CA ASP A 200 3.33 21.48 -2.30
C ASP A 200 4.71 21.20 -2.91
N LEU A 201 5.71 20.76 -2.13
CA LEU A 201 7.07 20.54 -2.64
C LEU A 201 7.16 19.35 -3.63
N LEU A 202 6.42 18.27 -3.38
CA LEU A 202 6.39 17.16 -4.34
C LEU A 202 5.63 17.57 -5.62
N GLY A 203 4.58 18.38 -5.50
CA GLY A 203 3.86 18.94 -6.64
C GLY A 203 4.76 19.82 -7.51
N ASP A 204 5.54 20.72 -6.90
CA ASP A 204 6.52 21.58 -7.58
C ASP A 204 7.62 20.75 -8.27
N ALA A 205 8.01 19.61 -7.68
CA ALA A 205 8.95 18.65 -8.26
C ALA A 205 8.33 17.76 -9.36
N GLY A 206 7.06 17.94 -9.71
CA GLY A 206 6.38 17.25 -10.81
C GLY A 206 5.65 15.96 -10.43
N TYR A 207 5.64 15.59 -9.15
CA TYR A 207 4.85 14.46 -8.70
C TYR A 207 3.37 14.81 -8.63
N ARG A 208 2.51 13.86 -8.92
CA ARG A 208 1.07 13.98 -8.76
C ARG A 208 0.58 13.09 -7.63
N LYS A 209 -0.17 13.68 -6.71
CA LYS A 209 -0.87 12.93 -5.68
C LYS A 209 -2.02 12.15 -6.34
N TYR A 210 -1.95 10.83 -6.38
CA TYR A 210 -2.96 10.02 -7.07
C TYR A 210 -3.95 9.35 -6.10
N GLU A 211 -3.62 9.33 -4.80
CA GLU A 211 -4.51 8.99 -3.69
C GLU A 211 -4.03 9.69 -2.40
N ILE A 212 -4.52 9.32 -1.23
CA ILE A 212 -4.34 10.07 0.02
C ILE A 212 -2.87 10.19 0.46
N SER A 213 -2.08 9.12 0.32
CA SER A 213 -0.71 9.04 0.84
C SER A 213 0.35 8.96 -0.23
N ASN A 214 -0.03 8.70 -1.49
CA ASN A 214 0.91 8.35 -2.52
C ASN A 214 0.99 9.39 -3.65
N PHE A 215 2.23 9.67 -4.04
CA PHE A 215 2.61 10.60 -5.11
C PHE A 215 3.44 9.84 -6.15
N ALA A 216 3.27 10.16 -7.42
CA ALA A 216 4.05 9.55 -8.49
C ALA A 216 4.34 10.54 -9.62
N MET A 217 5.44 10.33 -10.31
CA MET A 217 5.62 10.88 -11.65
C MET A 217 4.55 10.29 -12.57
N PRO A 218 4.02 11.03 -13.54
CA PRO A 218 2.98 10.52 -14.45
C PRO A 218 3.38 9.19 -15.09
N GLY A 219 2.52 8.17 -14.94
CA GLY A 219 2.75 6.83 -15.48
C GLY A 219 3.52 5.87 -14.54
N TYR A 220 3.88 6.32 -13.33
CA TYR A 220 4.56 5.52 -12.30
C TYR A 220 3.71 5.31 -11.04
N GLU A 221 2.41 5.59 -11.13
CA GLU A 221 1.46 5.25 -10.08
C GLU A 221 1.52 3.74 -9.78
N CYS A 222 1.52 3.36 -8.51
CA CYS A 222 1.51 1.94 -8.13
C CYS A 222 0.20 1.27 -8.59
N ARG A 223 0.30 0.43 -9.62
CA ARG A 223 -0.87 -0.24 -10.22
C ARG A 223 -1.56 -1.19 -9.24
N HIS A 224 -0.79 -1.79 -8.32
CA HIS A 224 -1.34 -2.61 -7.27
C HIS A 224 -2.21 -1.78 -6.33
N ASN A 225 -1.70 -0.64 -5.81
CA ASN A 225 -2.47 0.26 -4.94
C ASN A 225 -3.74 0.77 -5.64
N LEU A 226 -3.61 1.22 -6.90
CA LEU A 226 -4.77 1.66 -7.69
C LEU A 226 -5.81 0.55 -7.84
N SER A 227 -5.38 -0.70 -8.07
CA SER A 227 -6.31 -1.83 -8.17
C SER A 227 -7.08 -2.05 -6.87
N CYS A 228 -6.40 -1.99 -5.73
CA CYS A 228 -7.04 -2.14 -4.42
C CYS A 228 -8.04 -1.00 -4.15
N TRP A 229 -7.65 0.27 -4.38
CA TRP A 229 -8.52 1.42 -4.19
C TRP A 229 -9.75 1.43 -5.12
N ARG A 230 -9.63 0.85 -6.31
CA ARG A 230 -10.75 0.67 -7.26
C ARG A 230 -11.66 -0.52 -6.90
N GLY A 231 -11.37 -1.23 -5.83
CA GLY A 231 -12.10 -2.45 -5.42
C GLY A 231 -11.88 -3.62 -6.39
N GLY A 232 -10.67 -3.71 -6.96
CA GLY A 232 -10.28 -4.82 -7.82
C GLY A 232 -10.05 -6.11 -7.03
N ASP A 233 -10.13 -7.25 -7.71
CA ASP A 233 -9.84 -8.54 -7.11
C ASP A 233 -8.35 -8.69 -6.81
N TYR A 234 -8.04 -9.24 -5.65
CA TYR A 234 -6.69 -9.64 -5.27
C TYR A 234 -6.71 -10.87 -4.35
N VAL A 235 -5.68 -11.69 -4.47
CA VAL A 235 -5.47 -12.88 -3.65
C VAL A 235 -4.20 -12.69 -2.83
N GLY A 236 -4.36 -12.59 -1.53
CA GLY A 236 -3.25 -12.53 -0.58
C GLY A 236 -2.79 -13.92 -0.19
N VAL A 237 -1.47 -14.10 -0.08
CA VAL A 237 -0.80 -15.35 0.28
C VAL A 237 0.17 -15.08 1.42
N GLY A 238 0.11 -15.90 2.44
CA GLY A 238 0.99 -15.78 3.62
C GLY A 238 0.26 -15.33 4.89
N CYS A 239 1.01 -15.24 5.98
CA CYS A 239 0.47 -14.85 7.29
C CYS A 239 -0.13 -13.44 7.24
N GLY A 240 -1.35 -13.27 7.76
CA GLY A 240 -2.05 -11.99 7.85
C GLY A 240 -2.44 -11.38 6.50
N ALA A 241 -2.20 -12.08 5.38
CA ALA A 241 -2.57 -11.59 4.06
C ALA A 241 -4.09 -11.52 3.91
N SER A 242 -4.58 -10.42 3.37
CA SER A 242 -5.99 -10.23 3.03
C SER A 242 -6.25 -10.50 1.56
N SER A 243 -7.46 -10.90 1.25
CA SER A 243 -7.93 -11.16 -0.12
C SER A 243 -9.32 -10.58 -0.34
N HIS A 244 -9.59 -10.22 -1.58
CA HIS A 244 -10.91 -9.81 -2.05
C HIS A 244 -11.11 -10.37 -3.46
N VAL A 245 -12.12 -11.23 -3.66
CA VAL A 245 -12.45 -11.81 -4.95
C VAL A 245 -13.98 -11.78 -5.14
N GLY A 246 -14.44 -10.97 -6.06
CA GLY A 246 -15.87 -10.77 -6.30
C GLY A 246 -16.58 -10.19 -5.06
N TRP A 247 -17.46 -10.99 -4.47
CA TRP A 247 -18.25 -10.63 -3.28
C TRP A 247 -17.65 -11.14 -1.97
N ARG A 248 -16.51 -11.81 -2.02
CA ARG A 248 -15.91 -12.50 -0.89
C ARG A 248 -14.60 -11.86 -0.51
N ARG A 249 -14.43 -11.59 0.77
CA ARG A 249 -13.15 -11.19 1.33
C ARG A 249 -12.79 -12.07 2.52
N TRP A 250 -11.50 -12.24 2.72
CA TRP A 250 -10.98 -13.01 3.84
C TRP A 250 -9.60 -12.53 4.26
N THR A 251 -9.20 -12.90 5.47
CA THR A 251 -7.87 -12.64 6.00
C THR A 251 -7.29 -13.95 6.54
N ASN A 252 -6.03 -14.17 6.25
CA ASN A 252 -5.29 -15.31 6.78
C ASN A 252 -4.89 -15.10 8.25
N GLN A 253 -4.57 -16.21 8.93
CA GLN A 253 -3.98 -16.17 10.27
C GLN A 253 -2.73 -15.31 10.29
N ALA A 254 -2.67 -14.33 11.21
CA ALA A 254 -1.53 -13.46 11.39
C ALA A 254 -0.42 -14.17 12.20
N ASP A 255 -0.79 -15.05 13.14
CA ASP A 255 0.17 -15.83 13.91
C ASP A 255 0.84 -16.89 13.02
N LEU A 256 2.17 -16.82 12.93
CA LEU A 256 2.96 -17.70 12.08
C LEU A 256 2.83 -19.18 12.46
N ALA A 257 2.77 -19.49 13.75
CA ALA A 257 2.69 -20.87 14.20
C ALA A 257 1.34 -21.49 13.84
N GLU A 258 0.27 -20.73 14.01
CA GLU A 258 -1.08 -21.13 13.66
C GLU A 258 -1.26 -21.27 12.15
N TYR A 259 -0.74 -20.30 11.38
CA TYR A 259 -0.73 -20.37 9.92
C TYR A 259 -0.05 -21.65 9.41
N VAL A 260 1.14 -21.95 9.92
CA VAL A 260 1.90 -23.17 9.56
C VAL A 260 1.16 -24.44 10.02
N ARG A 261 0.52 -24.42 11.19
CA ARG A 261 -0.22 -25.55 11.73
C ARG A 261 -1.44 -25.91 10.87
N MET A 262 -2.24 -24.92 10.46
CA MET A 262 -3.41 -25.12 9.62
C MET A 262 -3.00 -25.64 8.24
N ALA A 263 -2.04 -24.99 7.58
CA ALA A 263 -1.52 -25.45 6.31
C ALA A 263 -0.96 -26.89 6.38
N GLY A 264 -0.28 -27.25 7.49
CA GLY A 264 0.22 -28.61 7.73
C GLY A 264 -0.87 -29.67 7.82
N ARG A 265 -2.13 -29.29 8.08
CA ARG A 265 -3.31 -30.16 8.05
C ARG A 265 -4.01 -30.17 6.68
N GLY A 266 -3.49 -29.41 5.71
CA GLY A 266 -4.14 -29.22 4.42
C GLY A 266 -5.38 -28.33 4.46
N GLU A 267 -5.49 -27.47 5.50
CA GLU A 267 -6.57 -26.52 5.69
C GLU A 267 -6.13 -25.14 5.20
N ARG A 268 -7.06 -24.33 4.64
CA ARG A 268 -6.78 -22.92 4.35
C ARG A 268 -6.55 -22.18 5.68
N PRO A 269 -5.49 -21.40 5.81
CA PRO A 269 -5.15 -20.72 7.05
C PRO A 269 -6.01 -19.45 7.26
N LEU A 270 -7.31 -19.58 7.21
CA LEU A 270 -8.29 -18.50 7.36
C LEU A 270 -8.42 -18.08 8.83
N ARG A 271 -8.46 -16.77 9.08
CA ARG A 271 -8.88 -16.18 10.35
C ARG A 271 -10.31 -15.68 10.25
N ASP A 272 -10.58 -14.84 9.27
CA ASP A 272 -11.86 -14.18 9.06
C ASP A 272 -12.29 -14.32 7.61
N GLU A 273 -13.59 -14.47 7.39
CA GLU A 273 -14.19 -14.50 6.06
C GLU A 273 -15.54 -13.81 6.08
N GLU A 274 -15.83 -13.04 5.04
CA GLU A 274 -17.08 -12.32 4.88
C GLU A 274 -17.55 -12.36 3.42
N ILE A 275 -18.86 -12.47 3.24
CA ILE A 275 -19.52 -12.30 1.94
C ILE A 275 -20.22 -10.95 1.95
N LEU A 276 -19.80 -10.07 1.05
CA LEU A 276 -20.34 -8.73 0.93
C LEU A 276 -21.74 -8.74 0.34
N THR A 277 -22.63 -7.95 0.92
CA THR A 277 -23.91 -7.63 0.26
C THR A 277 -23.67 -6.66 -0.88
N PRO A 278 -24.58 -6.56 -1.90
CA PRO A 278 -24.47 -5.55 -2.95
C PRO A 278 -24.31 -4.13 -2.42
N LEU A 279 -25.04 -3.78 -1.36
CA LEU A 279 -24.97 -2.47 -0.73
C LEU A 279 -23.60 -2.22 -0.10
N LEU A 280 -23.06 -3.18 0.66
CA LEU A 280 -21.75 -3.02 1.31
C LEU A 280 -20.64 -2.96 0.27
N HIS A 281 -20.68 -3.79 -0.77
CA HIS A 281 -19.72 -3.76 -1.88
C HIS A 281 -19.74 -2.39 -2.60
N ALA A 282 -20.93 -1.86 -2.88
CA ALA A 282 -21.07 -0.55 -3.49
C ALA A 282 -20.57 0.57 -2.57
N ALA A 283 -20.86 0.50 -1.28
CA ALA A 283 -20.39 1.47 -0.30
C ALA A 283 -18.86 1.48 -0.17
N GLU A 284 -18.23 0.31 -0.11
CA GLU A 284 -16.77 0.21 -0.10
C GLU A 284 -16.14 0.81 -1.35
N ARG A 285 -16.68 0.52 -2.55
CA ARG A 285 -16.22 1.14 -3.79
C ARG A 285 -16.38 2.65 -3.81
N MET A 286 -17.45 3.18 -3.20
CA MET A 286 -17.63 4.61 -3.03
C MET A 286 -16.57 5.20 -2.11
N VAL A 287 -16.38 4.61 -0.93
CA VAL A 287 -15.50 5.10 0.13
C VAL A 287 -14.01 4.99 -0.25
N PHE A 288 -13.63 3.91 -0.92
CA PHE A 288 -12.25 3.74 -1.39
C PHE A 288 -11.99 4.56 -2.66
N GLY A 289 -12.92 4.54 -3.60
CA GLY A 289 -12.76 5.23 -4.87
C GLY A 289 -12.71 6.76 -4.74
N ILE A 290 -13.46 7.36 -3.80
CA ILE A 290 -13.44 8.83 -3.60
C ILE A 290 -12.05 9.33 -3.16
N ARG A 291 -11.21 8.47 -2.59
CA ARG A 291 -9.84 8.79 -2.18
C ARG A 291 -8.87 8.89 -3.36
N LEU A 292 -9.24 8.37 -4.52
CA LEU A 292 -8.45 8.46 -5.74
C LEU A 292 -8.57 9.86 -6.38
N GLY A 293 -7.49 10.33 -7.01
CA GLY A 293 -7.49 11.57 -7.76
C GLY A 293 -8.45 11.57 -8.97
N GLU A 294 -8.79 10.38 -9.49
CA GLU A 294 -9.78 10.20 -10.57
C GLU A 294 -11.24 10.28 -10.07
N GLY A 295 -11.46 10.14 -8.76
CA GLY A 295 -12.76 10.23 -8.13
C GLY A 295 -13.69 9.05 -8.41
N VAL A 296 -14.99 9.27 -8.16
CA VAL A 296 -16.04 8.25 -8.28
C VAL A 296 -17.24 8.74 -9.06
N ASN A 297 -17.88 7.81 -9.77
CA ASN A 297 -19.20 7.98 -10.37
C ASN A 297 -20.20 7.03 -9.69
N PRO A 298 -21.17 7.51 -8.89
CA PRO A 298 -22.13 6.69 -8.18
C PRO A 298 -22.92 5.72 -9.07
N ALA A 299 -23.30 6.16 -10.25
CA ALA A 299 -24.07 5.33 -11.20
C ALA A 299 -23.23 4.16 -11.72
N GLN A 300 -21.93 4.38 -12.01
CA GLN A 300 -21.03 3.31 -12.44
C GLN A 300 -20.78 2.30 -11.30
N ILE A 301 -20.67 2.76 -10.06
CA ILE A 301 -20.52 1.86 -8.89
C ILE A 301 -21.75 0.96 -8.75
N VAL A 302 -22.95 1.53 -8.80
CA VAL A 302 -24.20 0.78 -8.69
C VAL A 302 -24.32 -0.24 -9.83
N ALA A 303 -24.04 0.17 -11.08
CA ALA A 303 -24.06 -0.74 -12.22
C ALA A 303 -23.06 -1.90 -12.09
N ALA A 304 -21.85 -1.63 -11.54
CA ALA A 304 -20.82 -2.64 -11.37
C ALA A 304 -21.08 -3.62 -10.20
N THR A 305 -21.87 -3.20 -9.21
CA THR A 305 -22.11 -3.97 -7.99
C THR A 305 -23.51 -4.57 -7.93
N GLY A 306 -24.41 -4.27 -8.88
CA GLY A 306 -25.79 -4.70 -8.85
C GLY A 306 -26.56 -4.22 -7.62
N CYS A 307 -26.09 -3.15 -6.97
CA CYS A 307 -26.78 -2.53 -5.85
C CYS A 307 -28.07 -1.84 -6.33
N ASP A 308 -29.02 -1.64 -5.41
CA ASP A 308 -30.26 -0.93 -5.72
C ASP A 308 -30.00 0.52 -6.15
N VAL A 309 -30.63 0.95 -7.25
CA VAL A 309 -30.46 2.26 -7.86
C VAL A 309 -30.86 3.42 -6.93
N SER A 310 -31.70 3.18 -5.95
CA SER A 310 -32.12 4.20 -4.97
C SER A 310 -30.95 4.76 -4.12
N VAL A 311 -29.85 4.00 -4.05
CA VAL A 311 -28.61 4.42 -3.36
C VAL A 311 -27.96 5.61 -4.06
N ILE A 312 -28.12 5.74 -5.38
CA ILE A 312 -27.55 6.87 -6.17
C ILE A 312 -28.06 8.20 -5.63
N SER A 313 -29.39 8.34 -5.45
CA SER A 313 -29.99 9.57 -4.93
C SER A 313 -29.48 9.94 -3.55
N ARG A 314 -29.34 8.95 -2.65
CA ARG A 314 -28.79 9.17 -1.30
C ARG A 314 -27.33 9.66 -1.36
N TRP A 315 -26.51 9.07 -2.20
CA TRP A 315 -25.13 9.53 -2.37
C TRP A 315 -25.07 10.90 -3.02
N GLN A 316 -25.93 11.20 -3.98
CA GLN A 316 -25.99 12.53 -4.59
C GLN A 316 -26.33 13.60 -3.57
N GLU A 317 -27.33 13.38 -2.70
CA GLU A 317 -27.68 14.30 -1.61
C GLU A 317 -26.48 14.53 -0.68
N LYS A 318 -25.80 13.45 -0.23
CA LYS A 318 -24.60 13.53 0.61
C LYS A 318 -23.45 14.28 -0.08
N LEU A 319 -23.19 13.99 -1.36
CA LEU A 319 -22.13 14.61 -2.14
C LEU A 319 -22.40 16.11 -2.38
N VAL A 320 -23.64 16.49 -2.66
CA VAL A 320 -24.04 17.91 -2.81
C VAL A 320 -23.83 18.65 -1.48
N ARG A 321 -24.20 18.07 -0.34
CA ARG A 321 -23.94 18.64 0.99
C ARG A 321 -22.43 18.80 1.23
N LEU A 322 -21.65 17.74 1.03
CA LEU A 322 -20.19 17.76 1.18
C LEU A 322 -19.51 18.76 0.24
N ALA A 323 -20.08 18.99 -0.94
CA ALA A 323 -19.60 20.02 -1.86
C ALA A 323 -19.89 21.44 -1.31
N GLY A 324 -21.06 21.66 -0.75
CA GLY A 324 -21.39 22.91 -0.06
C GLY A 324 -20.47 23.20 1.14
N GLU A 325 -19.96 22.17 1.79
CA GLU A 325 -18.98 22.24 2.90
C GLU A 325 -17.52 22.35 2.38
N GLY A 326 -17.28 22.22 1.06
CA GLY A 326 -15.98 22.36 0.43
C GLY A 326 -15.08 21.11 0.50
N TYR A 327 -15.62 19.92 0.79
CA TYR A 327 -14.84 18.68 0.87
C TYR A 327 -14.75 17.95 -0.48
N VAL A 328 -15.77 18.04 -1.32
CA VAL A 328 -15.78 17.39 -2.63
C VAL A 328 -16.10 18.40 -3.72
N THR A 329 -15.75 18.07 -4.94
CA THR A 329 -16.16 18.81 -6.14
C THR A 329 -16.64 17.84 -7.19
N GLY A 330 -17.70 18.24 -7.95
CA GLY A 330 -18.26 17.44 -9.02
C GLY A 330 -17.91 18.02 -10.38
N THR A 331 -17.53 17.16 -11.33
CA THR A 331 -17.38 17.50 -12.74
C THR A 331 -18.17 16.48 -13.57
N GLY A 332 -19.31 16.90 -14.11
CA GLY A 332 -20.29 15.97 -14.69
C GLY A 332 -20.80 15.01 -13.62
N ASP A 333 -20.70 13.70 -13.91
CA ASP A 333 -21.14 12.64 -12.98
C ASP A 333 -20.02 12.14 -12.03
N VAL A 334 -18.81 12.73 -12.11
CA VAL A 334 -17.65 12.32 -11.34
C VAL A 334 -17.42 13.26 -10.16
N TRP A 335 -17.23 12.70 -8.99
CA TRP A 335 -16.95 13.42 -7.75
C TRP A 335 -15.54 13.12 -7.25
N THR A 336 -14.80 14.15 -6.87
CA THR A 336 -13.43 14.06 -6.35
C THR A 336 -13.31 14.82 -5.03
N LEU A 337 -12.34 14.42 -4.20
CA LEU A 337 -11.98 15.18 -3.02
C LEU A 337 -11.27 16.49 -3.41
N THR A 338 -11.64 17.59 -2.80
CA THR A 338 -10.83 18.82 -2.78
C THR A 338 -9.57 18.61 -1.93
N ARG A 339 -8.64 19.57 -1.87
CA ARG A 339 -7.52 19.52 -0.91
C ARG A 339 -8.04 19.35 0.52
N ARG A 340 -9.02 20.17 0.94
CA ARG A 340 -9.66 20.06 2.23
C ARG A 340 -10.36 18.70 2.45
N GLY A 341 -10.97 18.16 1.39
CA GLY A 341 -11.57 16.83 1.45
C GLY A 341 -10.55 15.71 1.64
N ARG A 342 -9.37 15.80 1.02
CA ARG A 342 -8.28 14.84 1.25
C ARG A 342 -7.73 14.89 2.68
N GLU A 343 -7.66 16.09 3.28
CA GLU A 343 -7.28 16.30 4.68
C GLU A 343 -8.28 15.68 5.66
N MET A 344 -9.55 15.55 5.24
CA MET A 344 -10.67 15.00 6.00
C MET A 344 -11.25 13.73 5.37
N ALA A 345 -10.39 12.94 4.70
CA ALA A 345 -10.83 11.81 3.90
C ALA A 345 -11.62 10.75 4.69
N ASP A 346 -11.26 10.53 5.94
CA ASP A 346 -11.97 9.59 6.81
C ASP A 346 -13.35 10.11 7.21
N TYR A 347 -13.48 11.41 7.48
CA TYR A 347 -14.78 12.03 7.70
C TYR A 347 -15.69 11.89 6.48
N VAL A 348 -15.17 12.25 5.29
CA VAL A 348 -15.92 12.09 4.03
C VAL A 348 -16.33 10.63 3.79
N ALA A 349 -15.42 9.70 4.07
CA ALA A 349 -15.69 8.28 3.94
C ALA A 349 -16.82 7.82 4.84
N VAL A 350 -16.82 8.22 6.12
CA VAL A 350 -17.90 7.91 7.08
C VAL A 350 -19.24 8.49 6.63
N GLU A 351 -19.25 9.74 6.16
CA GLU A 351 -20.46 10.38 5.65
C GLU A 351 -21.03 9.67 4.42
N LEU A 352 -20.19 9.07 3.57
CA LEU A 352 -20.61 8.34 2.38
C LEU A 352 -21.07 6.90 2.67
N MET A 353 -20.79 6.35 3.85
CA MET A 353 -21.35 5.04 4.24
C MET A 353 -22.88 5.07 4.25
N PRO A 354 -23.56 3.94 3.98
CA PRO A 354 -25.02 3.84 3.88
C PRO A 354 -25.78 4.27 5.13
#